data_d6b69ba02e9a0ea40949b3979730be16
#
_entry.id   d6b69ba02e9a0ea40949b3979730be16
#
_cell.length_a   1.000
_cell.length_b   1.000
_cell.length_c   1.000
_cell.angle_alpha   90.00
_cell.angle_beta   90.00
_cell.angle_gamma   90.00
#
_symmetry.space_group_name_H-M   'P 1'
#
loop_
_entity.id
_entity.type
_entity.pdbx_description
1 polymer ?
#
loop_
_entity_poly.entity_id
_entity_poly.type
_entity_poly.pdbx_seq_one_letter_code
_entity_poly.pdbx_strand_id
1 'polypeptide(L)'
;MTSPKPFMPTERQLGDFVGSWSLSRSITPAQGAPARFEGEARLSRTANGAAYEEAGVLYLEGAAPMKAERRYRWAEDLSVFFEDGRFFHKVPAKGGRTTHFCDPDTYTVDYDFSAWPVHTVRWTVKGPRKSYVMVSRYAPVAAP
;
A
#
# COMPACT_ATOMS: atom_id res chain seq x y z
N MET A 1 -25.81 -33.81 1.73
CA MET A 1 -25.38 -32.86 0.87
C MET A 1 -24.70 -31.74 1.55
N THR A 2 -23.60 -31.41 1.14
CA THR A 2 -22.86 -30.43 1.75
C THR A 2 -22.95 -29.20 1.02
N SER A 3 -23.21 -28.19 1.65
CA SER A 3 -23.10 -26.94 1.09
C SER A 3 -21.67 -26.61 0.99
N PRO A 4 -21.20 -26.33 -0.14
CA PRO A 4 -19.86 -25.88 -0.24
C PRO A 4 -19.77 -24.62 0.50
N LYS A 5 -19.04 -24.63 1.51
CA LYS A 5 -18.76 -23.47 2.15
C LYS A 5 -17.93 -22.65 1.29
N PRO A 6 -18.34 -21.49 0.98
CA PRO A 6 -17.48 -20.61 0.25
C PRO A 6 -16.31 -20.39 1.12
N PHE A 7 -15.24 -20.94 0.72
CA PHE A 7 -14.08 -20.75 1.46
C PHE A 7 -13.47 -19.44 1.10
N MET A 8 -13.41 -18.58 2.04
CA MET A 8 -12.76 -17.32 1.85
C MET A 8 -11.49 -17.38 2.63
N PRO A 9 -10.35 -17.35 1.96
CA PRO A 9 -9.11 -17.28 2.68
C PRO A 9 -9.16 -16.06 3.57
N THR A 10 -8.99 -16.26 4.83
CA THR A 10 -8.99 -15.14 5.75
C THR A 10 -7.60 -14.53 5.86
N GLU A 11 -6.60 -15.21 5.34
CA GLU A 11 -5.24 -14.70 5.38
C GLU A 11 -4.67 -14.53 4.00
N ARG A 12 -4.07 -13.39 3.74
CA ARG A 12 -3.36 -13.16 2.50
C ARG A 12 -1.96 -13.71 2.61
N GLN A 13 -1.44 -14.13 1.48
CA GLN A 13 -0.06 -14.60 1.36
C GLN A 13 0.62 -13.72 0.33
N LEU A 14 1.94 -13.73 0.31
CA LEU A 14 2.68 -12.89 -0.63
C LEU A 14 2.23 -13.11 -2.08
N GLY A 15 1.99 -14.35 -2.47
CA GLY A 15 1.55 -14.67 -3.82
C GLY A 15 0.26 -13.97 -4.22
N ASP A 16 -0.60 -13.63 -3.26
CA ASP A 16 -1.85 -12.93 -3.55
C ASP A 16 -1.59 -11.51 -4.07
N PHE A 17 -0.48 -10.93 -3.67
CA PHE A 17 -0.14 -9.55 -4.05
C PHE A 17 0.72 -9.46 -5.31
N VAL A 18 1.32 -10.57 -5.72
CA VAL A 18 2.21 -10.56 -6.90
C VAL A 18 1.39 -10.25 -8.15
N GLY A 19 1.88 -9.33 -8.96
CA GLY A 19 1.21 -8.90 -10.17
C GLY A 19 1.16 -7.39 -10.29
N SER A 20 0.31 -6.92 -11.17
CA SER A 20 0.16 -5.49 -11.45
C SER A 20 -1.18 -4.98 -10.95
N TRP A 21 -1.15 -3.80 -10.36
CA TRP A 21 -2.29 -3.19 -9.73
C TRP A 21 -2.47 -1.77 -10.23
N SER A 22 -3.70 -1.40 -10.53
CA SER A 22 -4.05 -0.01 -10.74
C SER A 22 -4.09 0.66 -9.37
N LEU A 23 -3.50 1.82 -9.24
CA LEU A 23 -3.33 2.50 -7.95
C LEU A 23 -3.86 3.92 -8.03
N SER A 24 -4.79 4.23 -7.15
CA SER A 24 -5.33 5.58 -7.00
C SER A 24 -5.18 5.98 -5.55
N ARG A 25 -4.63 7.16 -5.30
CA ARG A 25 -4.27 7.56 -3.94
C ARG A 25 -4.70 8.99 -3.68
N SER A 26 -5.30 9.21 -2.51
CA SER A 26 -5.58 10.56 -2.03
C SER A 26 -4.67 10.87 -0.86
N ILE A 27 -4.22 12.10 -0.78
CA ILE A 27 -3.34 12.56 0.30
C ILE A 27 -3.97 13.82 0.88
N THR A 28 -4.30 13.76 2.17
CA THR A 28 -4.96 14.86 2.86
C THR A 28 -4.06 15.31 4.00
N PRO A 29 -3.33 16.41 3.82
CA PRO A 29 -2.50 16.92 4.92
C PRO A 29 -3.36 17.62 5.95
N ALA A 30 -2.88 17.71 7.19
CA ALA A 30 -3.57 18.45 8.24
C ALA A 30 -3.66 19.93 7.89
N GLN A 31 -2.65 20.43 7.18
CA GLN A 31 -2.66 21.80 6.69
C GLN A 31 -2.19 21.80 5.25
N GLY A 32 -2.79 22.64 4.44
CA GLY A 32 -2.46 22.73 3.03
C GLY A 32 -3.47 22.01 2.17
N ALA A 33 -3.23 22.03 0.87
CA ALA A 33 -4.16 21.48 -0.10
C ALA A 33 -4.01 19.98 -0.24
N PRO A 34 -5.11 19.27 -0.50
CA PRO A 34 -5.02 17.85 -0.77
C PRO A 34 -4.31 17.59 -2.09
N ALA A 35 -3.77 16.39 -2.20
CA ALA A 35 -3.10 15.93 -3.41
C ALA A 35 -3.63 14.56 -3.79
N ARG A 36 -3.36 14.14 -5.00
CA ARG A 36 -3.72 12.79 -5.44
C ARG A 36 -2.62 12.22 -6.32
N PHE A 37 -2.56 10.92 -6.35
CA PHE A 37 -1.62 10.19 -7.17
C PHE A 37 -2.39 9.15 -7.97
N GLU A 38 -2.07 9.02 -9.25
CA GLU A 38 -2.67 8.01 -10.12
C GLU A 38 -1.56 7.27 -10.82
N GLY A 39 -1.57 5.95 -10.74
CA GLY A 39 -0.51 5.17 -11.35
C GLY A 39 -0.75 3.68 -11.25
N GLU A 40 0.34 2.94 -11.24
CA GLU A 40 0.32 1.49 -11.12
C GLU A 40 1.34 1.05 -10.10
N ALA A 41 1.07 -0.08 -9.48
CA ALA A 41 2.01 -0.75 -8.61
C ALA A 41 2.23 -2.16 -9.11
N ARG A 42 3.44 -2.67 -8.94
CA ARG A 42 3.77 -4.03 -9.35
C ARG A 42 4.57 -4.70 -8.25
N LEU A 43 4.17 -5.92 -7.92
CA LEU A 43 4.98 -6.78 -7.09
C LEU A 43 5.50 -7.93 -7.94
N SER A 44 6.82 -8.04 -8.01
CA SER A 44 7.51 -9.06 -8.81
C SER A 44 8.28 -9.96 -7.87
N ARG A 45 8.15 -11.27 -8.06
CA ARG A 45 8.86 -12.23 -7.23
C ARG A 45 10.36 -12.04 -7.34
N THR A 46 11.04 -12.14 -6.19
CA THR A 46 12.50 -12.17 -6.11
C THR A 46 12.91 -13.45 -5.37
N ALA A 47 14.20 -13.67 -5.22
CA ALA A 47 14.70 -14.86 -4.54
C ALA A 47 14.20 -14.92 -3.09
N ASN A 48 14.04 -13.77 -2.44
CA ASN A 48 13.73 -13.70 -1.01
C ASN A 48 12.36 -13.14 -0.70
N GLY A 49 11.52 -12.90 -1.69
CA GLY A 49 10.22 -12.29 -1.46
C GLY A 49 9.70 -11.62 -2.72
N ALA A 50 9.47 -10.32 -2.67
CA ALA A 50 9.00 -9.57 -3.83
C ALA A 50 9.53 -8.15 -3.80
N ALA A 51 9.72 -7.59 -4.98
CA ALA A 51 10.03 -6.18 -5.16
C ALA A 51 8.73 -5.45 -5.46
N TYR A 52 8.47 -4.39 -4.71
CA TYR A 52 7.31 -3.55 -4.92
C TYR A 52 7.77 -2.25 -5.57
N GLU A 53 7.14 -1.90 -6.69
CA GLU A 53 7.42 -0.66 -7.39
C GLU A 53 6.13 0.00 -7.76
N GLU A 54 6.01 1.28 -7.49
CA GLU A 54 4.88 2.05 -7.99
C GLU A 54 5.40 3.23 -8.79
N ALA A 55 4.66 3.60 -9.82
CA ALA A 55 4.99 4.74 -10.68
C ALA A 55 3.72 5.37 -11.16
N GLY A 56 3.71 6.67 -11.26
CA GLY A 56 2.55 7.38 -11.72
C GLY A 56 2.76 8.88 -11.71
N VAL A 57 1.66 9.60 -11.56
CA VAL A 57 1.66 11.06 -11.61
C VAL A 57 1.06 11.62 -10.34
N LEU A 58 1.75 12.56 -9.74
CA LEU A 58 1.29 13.27 -8.56
C LEU A 58 0.70 14.60 -9.00
N TYR A 59 -0.50 14.89 -8.49
CA TYR A 59 -1.24 16.10 -8.78
C TYR A 59 -1.36 16.93 -7.52
N LEU A 60 -0.67 18.07 -7.50
CA LEU A 60 -0.72 19.02 -6.41
C LEU A 60 -1.39 20.28 -6.92
N GLU A 61 -2.24 20.87 -6.09
CA GLU A 61 -2.90 22.11 -6.43
C GLU A 61 -1.86 23.20 -6.65
N GLY A 62 -1.99 23.95 -7.73
CA GLY A 62 -1.07 25.05 -8.03
C GLY A 62 0.25 24.64 -8.63
N ALA A 63 0.41 23.37 -8.97
CA ALA A 63 1.64 22.88 -9.58
C ALA A 63 1.33 22.03 -10.80
N ALA A 64 2.29 21.93 -11.72
CA ALA A 64 2.13 21.05 -12.86
C ALA A 64 2.21 19.61 -12.37
N PRO A 65 1.49 18.68 -13.03
CA PRO A 65 1.62 17.26 -12.68
C PRO A 65 3.04 16.81 -12.79
N MET A 66 3.46 15.93 -11.88
CA MET A 66 4.84 15.44 -11.88
C MET A 66 4.89 13.94 -11.70
N LYS A 67 5.88 13.33 -12.31
CA LYS A 67 6.08 11.89 -12.16
C LYS A 67 6.59 11.60 -10.77
N ALA A 68 6.15 10.48 -10.21
CA ALA A 68 6.57 10.05 -8.88
C ALA A 68 6.68 8.53 -8.85
N GLU A 69 7.62 8.04 -8.09
CA GLU A 69 7.86 6.61 -7.92
C GLU A 69 8.17 6.31 -6.48
N ARG A 70 7.87 5.06 -6.08
CA ARG A 70 8.28 4.52 -4.78
C ARG A 70 8.64 3.06 -4.95
N ARG A 71 9.58 2.59 -4.12
CA ARG A 71 10.00 1.21 -4.11
C ARG A 71 10.13 0.70 -2.69
N TYR A 72 9.73 -0.55 -2.51
CA TYR A 72 9.86 -1.25 -1.24
C TYR A 72 10.23 -2.69 -1.52
N ARG A 73 10.68 -3.39 -0.51
CA ARG A 73 10.89 -4.84 -0.60
C ARG A 73 9.96 -5.53 0.38
N TRP A 74 9.36 -6.62 -0.07
CA TRP A 74 8.43 -7.41 0.73
C TRP A 74 9.06 -8.78 0.96
N ALA A 75 9.00 -9.29 2.20
CA ALA A 75 9.45 -10.62 2.53
C ALA A 75 8.28 -11.62 2.41
N GLU A 76 8.60 -12.88 2.44
CA GLU A 76 7.57 -13.93 2.35
C GLU A 76 6.52 -13.81 3.45
N ASP A 77 6.91 -13.35 4.62
CA ASP A 77 6.01 -13.23 5.75
C ASP A 77 5.22 -11.92 5.74
N LEU A 78 5.25 -11.18 4.64
CA LEU A 78 4.57 -9.90 4.45
C LEU A 78 5.20 -8.73 5.20
N SER A 79 6.42 -8.89 5.67
CA SER A 79 7.17 -7.75 6.19
C SER A 79 7.59 -6.86 5.03
N VAL A 80 7.42 -5.55 5.20
CA VAL A 80 7.76 -4.53 4.21
C VAL A 80 8.97 -3.77 4.68
N PHE A 81 9.93 -3.58 3.80
CA PHE A 81 11.17 -2.88 4.09
C PHE A 81 11.32 -1.71 3.14
N PHE A 82 11.87 -0.62 3.64
CA PHE A 82 12.28 0.49 2.77
C PHE A 82 13.36 0.02 1.82
N GLU A 83 13.57 0.78 0.76
CA GLU A 83 14.55 0.43 -0.26
C GLU A 83 15.95 0.30 0.32
N ASP A 84 16.27 1.05 1.38
CA ASP A 84 17.58 0.98 2.03
C ASP A 84 17.70 -0.20 2.99
N GLY A 85 16.68 -1.04 3.11
CA GLY A 85 16.72 -2.23 3.92
C GLY A 85 16.16 -2.09 5.32
N ARG A 86 15.80 -0.87 5.77
CA ARG A 86 15.20 -0.70 7.09
C ARG A 86 13.79 -1.26 7.11
N PHE A 87 13.43 -1.88 8.21
CA PHE A 87 12.09 -2.42 8.38
C PHE A 87 11.06 -1.28 8.46
N PHE A 88 9.96 -1.44 7.77
CA PHE A 88 8.87 -0.47 7.82
C PHE A 88 7.70 -1.03 8.65
N HIS A 89 7.03 -2.05 8.15
CA HIS A 89 5.92 -2.66 8.88
C HIS A 89 5.63 -4.03 8.31
N LYS A 90 4.79 -4.79 9.01
CA LYS A 90 4.33 -6.08 8.52
C LYS A 90 2.87 -5.94 8.13
N VAL A 91 2.53 -6.34 6.91
CA VAL A 91 1.15 -6.32 6.45
C VAL A 91 0.35 -7.34 7.26
N PRO A 92 -0.75 -6.92 7.91
CA PRO A 92 -1.59 -7.88 8.61
C PRO A 92 -2.25 -8.81 7.59
N ALA A 93 -1.99 -10.09 7.68
CA ALA A 93 -2.48 -11.05 6.69
C ALA A 93 -3.99 -11.07 6.58
N LYS A 94 -4.68 -10.76 7.67
CA LYS A 94 -6.15 -10.74 7.70
C LYS A 94 -6.72 -9.33 7.49
N GLY A 95 -5.86 -8.36 7.24
CA GLY A 95 -6.28 -6.97 7.23
C GLY A 95 -6.24 -6.39 8.64
N GLY A 96 -6.50 -5.11 8.74
CA GLY A 96 -6.48 -4.42 10.02
C GLY A 96 -5.27 -3.52 10.16
N ARG A 97 -4.97 -3.17 11.40
CA ARG A 97 -4.05 -2.08 11.70
C ARG A 97 -2.69 -2.57 12.15
N THR A 98 -1.66 -1.90 11.68
CA THR A 98 -0.33 -2.03 12.20
C THR A 98 0.26 -0.64 12.41
N THR A 99 1.15 -0.49 13.38
CA THR A 99 1.74 0.80 13.70
C THR A 99 3.25 0.68 13.67
N HIS A 100 3.89 1.67 13.11
CA HIS A 100 5.35 1.72 13.06
C HIS A 100 5.81 3.10 13.51
N PHE A 101 6.73 3.12 14.45
CA PHE A 101 7.35 4.36 14.89
C PHE A 101 8.70 4.50 14.20
N CYS A 102 8.85 5.58 13.44
CA CYS A 102 10.09 5.92 12.77
C CYS A 102 10.44 7.33 13.23
N ASP A 103 11.17 7.42 14.33
CA ASP A 103 11.46 8.66 15.01
C ASP A 103 11.78 9.79 14.05
N PRO A 104 11.07 10.91 14.12
CA PRO A 104 10.08 11.30 15.14
C PRO A 104 8.62 11.02 14.72
N ASP A 105 8.39 10.23 13.69
CA ASP A 105 7.06 10.06 13.10
C ASP A 105 6.43 8.74 13.49
N THR A 106 5.10 8.74 13.65
CA THR A 106 4.33 7.53 13.87
C THR A 106 3.48 7.27 12.64
N TYR A 107 3.59 6.05 12.10
CA TYR A 107 2.81 5.60 10.96
C TYR A 107 1.81 4.57 11.45
N THR A 108 0.53 4.85 11.22
CA THR A 108 -0.52 3.86 11.46
C THR A 108 -1.03 3.45 10.10
N VAL A 109 -0.97 2.16 9.81
CA VAL A 109 -1.33 1.64 8.49
C VAL A 109 -2.48 0.68 8.66
N ASP A 110 -3.60 0.97 8.00
CA ASP A 110 -4.80 0.15 8.05
C ASP A 110 -5.02 -0.50 6.69
N TYR A 111 -5.14 -1.82 6.67
CA TYR A 111 -5.39 -2.59 5.46
C TYR A 111 -6.81 -3.10 5.48
N ASP A 112 -7.55 -2.86 4.41
CA ASP A 112 -8.92 -3.34 4.25
C ASP A 112 -8.97 -4.28 3.05
N PHE A 113 -9.13 -5.57 3.32
CA PHE A 113 -9.22 -6.62 2.31
C PHE A 113 -10.65 -7.10 2.08
N SER A 114 -11.64 -6.39 2.61
CA SER A 114 -13.03 -6.86 2.57
C SER A 114 -13.58 -6.99 1.16
N ALA A 115 -13.02 -6.29 0.20
CA ALA A 115 -13.44 -6.36 -1.21
C ALA A 115 -12.37 -7.01 -2.08
N TRP A 116 -11.53 -7.87 -1.51
CA TRP A 116 -10.43 -8.51 -2.23
C TRP A 116 -10.90 -9.08 -3.56
N PRO A 117 -10.15 -8.90 -4.69
CA PRO A 117 -8.78 -8.38 -4.72
C PRO A 117 -8.66 -6.86 -4.71
N VAL A 118 -9.75 -6.13 -4.82
CA VAL A 118 -9.69 -4.68 -4.61
C VAL A 118 -9.47 -4.43 -3.14
N HIS A 119 -8.47 -3.64 -2.80
CA HIS A 119 -8.20 -3.38 -1.39
C HIS A 119 -7.71 -1.95 -1.20
N THR A 120 -7.82 -1.47 0.03
CA THR A 120 -7.37 -0.13 0.37
C THR A 120 -6.37 -0.19 1.49
N VAL A 121 -5.47 0.76 1.48
CA VAL A 121 -4.44 0.91 2.52
C VAL A 121 -4.48 2.37 2.96
N ARG A 122 -4.69 2.58 4.25
CA ARG A 122 -4.76 3.92 4.79
C ARG A 122 -3.57 4.15 5.70
N TRP A 123 -2.80 5.18 5.41
CA TRP A 123 -1.71 5.63 6.28
C TRP A 123 -2.18 6.84 7.04
N THR A 124 -1.99 6.84 8.35
CA THR A 124 -2.14 8.03 9.17
C THR A 124 -0.75 8.32 9.71
N VAL A 125 -0.19 9.44 9.31
CA VAL A 125 1.19 9.79 9.65
C VAL A 125 1.16 11.02 10.54
N LYS A 126 1.77 10.92 11.70
CA LYS A 126 1.84 12.01 12.67
C LYS A 126 3.26 12.19 13.16
N GLY A 127 3.71 13.42 13.17
CA GLY A 127 5.01 13.78 13.69
C GLY A 127 5.10 15.29 13.83
N PRO A 128 6.21 15.81 14.32
CA PRO A 128 6.34 17.26 14.53
C PRO A 128 6.31 18.05 13.23
N ARG A 129 6.70 17.43 12.12
CA ARG A 129 6.75 18.13 10.83
C ARG A 129 5.85 17.52 9.78
N LYS A 130 5.23 16.37 10.10
CA LYS A 130 4.37 15.66 9.16
C LYS A 130 3.06 15.38 9.84
N SER A 131 1.96 15.62 9.14
CA SER A 131 0.66 15.20 9.61
C SER A 131 -0.22 15.07 8.39
N TYR A 132 -0.54 13.83 8.00
CA TYR A 132 -1.39 13.61 6.83
C TYR A 132 -2.04 12.24 6.90
N VAL A 133 -3.11 12.09 6.13
CA VAL A 133 -3.76 10.82 5.90
C VAL A 133 -3.66 10.52 4.42
N MET A 134 -3.27 9.30 4.08
CA MET A 134 -3.12 8.88 2.71
C MET A 134 -3.92 7.60 2.52
N VAL A 135 -4.80 7.58 1.53
CA VAL A 135 -5.60 6.40 1.24
C VAL A 135 -5.27 5.93 -0.16
N SER A 136 -4.82 4.71 -0.28
CA SER A 136 -4.46 4.08 -1.54
C SER A 136 -5.45 2.99 -1.85
N ARG A 137 -5.98 2.98 -3.07
CA ARG A 137 -6.88 1.93 -3.53
C ARG A 137 -6.18 1.18 -4.64
N TYR A 138 -6.14 -0.14 -4.48
CA TYR A 138 -5.49 -1.03 -5.45
C TYR A 138 -6.55 -1.92 -6.09
N ALA A 139 -6.51 -2.02 -7.41
CA ALA A 139 -7.37 -2.93 -8.16
C ALA A 139 -6.52 -3.69 -9.17
N PRO A 140 -6.79 -4.98 -9.42
CA PRO A 140 -6.02 -5.72 -10.40
C PRO A 140 -6.10 -5.06 -11.76
N VAL A 141 -4.97 -5.04 -12.46
CA VAL A 141 -4.96 -4.59 -13.85
C VAL A 141 -5.57 -5.71 -14.69
N ALA A 142 -6.54 -5.36 -15.51
CA ALA A 142 -7.18 -6.36 -16.33
C ALA A 142 -6.19 -6.93 -17.34
N ALA A 143 -6.26 -8.24 -17.53
CA ALA A 143 -5.42 -8.86 -18.54
C ALA A 143 -5.85 -8.40 -19.91
N PRO A 144 -4.92 -8.20 -20.86
CA PRO A 144 -5.25 -7.78 -22.20
C PRO A 144 -6.00 -8.87 -22.97
#